data_47f93b8f5234ee829f8fb8d67c120cef
#
_entry.id   47f93b8f5234ee829f8fb8d67c120cef
#
_cell.length_a   1.000
_cell.length_b   1.000
_cell.length_c   1.000
_cell.angle_alpha   90.00
_cell.angle_beta   90.00
_cell.angle_gamma   90.00
#
_symmetry.space_group_name_H-M   'P 1'
#
loop_
_entity.id
_entity.type
_entity.pdbx_description
1 polymer ?
#
loop_
_entity_poly.entity_id
_entity_poly.type
_entity_poly.pdbx_seq_one_letter_code
_entity_poly.pdbx_strand_id
1 'polypeptide(L)'
;GFDPLETPSFEISENIGSFLAEDDSNPMSDVFSFNDGEKNITLRYDLSSPLARFVAQNNQKLPSIYKRYAIQNVFRNEKSGNARYREFTQADCDIVGNVNPAQASAELCNLISNTLIDCGLKKDQFTINVNNRKIVQGLIEDLKIEKEKQIKVMRAIDKLDKPGFGLKGVEELLKKERKDKSGAIT
;
A
#
# COMPACT_ATOMS: atom_id res chain seq x y z
N GLY A 1 -7.38 6.71 -22.29
CA GLY A 1 -6.63 7.38 -21.22
C GLY A 1 -7.11 6.94 -19.85
N PHE A 2 -6.68 7.66 -18.84
CA PHE A 2 -7.20 7.49 -17.48
C PHE A 2 -8.26 8.57 -17.23
N ASP A 3 -9.38 8.20 -16.62
CA ASP A 3 -10.47 9.11 -16.29
C ASP A 3 -10.28 9.69 -14.88
N PRO A 4 -10.59 10.97 -14.65
CA PRO A 4 -10.54 11.53 -13.30
C PRO A 4 -11.66 10.97 -12.43
N LEU A 5 -11.34 10.57 -11.21
CA LEU A 5 -12.33 10.20 -10.22
C LEU A 5 -11.89 10.68 -8.83
N GLU A 6 -12.62 11.62 -8.28
CA GLU A 6 -12.45 12.05 -6.89
C GLU A 6 -13.45 11.34 -5.98
N THR A 7 -12.98 10.95 -4.81
CA THR A 7 -13.78 10.28 -3.79
C THR A 7 -13.84 11.12 -2.52
N PRO A 8 -14.87 10.95 -1.67
CA PRO A 8 -14.97 11.68 -0.41
C PRO A 8 -13.77 11.43 0.51
N SER A 9 -13.40 12.44 1.29
CA SER A 9 -12.34 12.31 2.31
C SER A 9 -12.80 11.52 3.54
N PHE A 10 -14.11 11.47 3.76
CA PHE A 10 -14.73 10.76 4.86
C PHE A 10 -15.35 9.45 4.39
N GLU A 11 -15.13 8.42 5.17
CA GLU A 11 -15.68 7.09 4.95
C GLU A 11 -16.38 6.63 6.22
N ILE A 12 -17.51 5.92 6.09
CA ILE A 12 -18.11 5.23 7.21
C ILE A 12 -17.17 4.06 7.56
N SER A 13 -16.71 3.98 8.81
CA SER A 13 -15.68 3.03 9.24
C SER A 13 -16.03 1.58 8.92
N GLU A 14 -17.30 1.21 9.03
CA GLU A 14 -17.81 -0.13 8.69
C GLU A 14 -17.66 -0.47 7.19
N ASN A 15 -17.63 0.54 6.32
CA ASN A 15 -17.55 0.34 4.88
C ASN A 15 -16.11 0.22 4.35
N ILE A 16 -15.12 0.48 5.19
CA ILE A 16 -13.70 0.37 4.80
C ILE A 16 -13.30 -1.11 4.64
N GLY A 17 -14.04 -2.01 5.29
CA GLY A 17 -13.84 -3.45 5.21
C GLY A 17 -12.52 -3.93 5.82
N SER A 18 -12.22 -5.19 5.61
CA SER A 18 -10.99 -5.85 6.07
C SER A 18 -9.75 -5.52 5.22
N PHE A 19 -9.79 -4.45 4.44
CA PHE A 19 -8.65 -4.01 3.63
C PHE A 19 -7.43 -3.67 4.48
N LEU A 20 -7.67 -3.15 5.67
CA LEU A 20 -6.66 -2.99 6.71
C LEU A 20 -6.67 -4.29 7.51
N ALA A 21 -5.85 -5.27 7.11
CA ALA A 21 -5.80 -6.59 7.75
C ALA A 21 -5.68 -6.49 9.27
N GLU A 22 -6.50 -7.25 9.96
CA GLU A 22 -6.37 -7.54 11.39
C GLU A 22 -5.11 -8.38 11.62
N ASP A 23 -3.96 -7.77 11.56
CA ASP A 23 -2.75 -8.38 12.02
C ASP A 23 -2.15 -7.57 13.18
N ASP A 24 -1.17 -8.15 13.85
CA ASP A 24 -0.52 -7.60 15.06
C ASP A 24 0.05 -6.18 14.93
N SER A 25 0.07 -5.61 13.74
CA SER A 25 0.38 -4.22 13.45
C SER A 25 -0.88 -3.39 13.20
N ASN A 26 -1.93 -3.59 13.96
CA ASN A 26 -3.25 -2.94 13.87
C ASN A 26 -3.27 -1.66 12.99
N PRO A 27 -3.52 -1.75 11.67
CA PRO A 27 -3.52 -0.57 10.80
C PRO A 27 -4.63 0.42 11.16
N MET A 28 -5.65 -0.02 11.91
CA MET A 28 -6.66 0.87 12.46
C MET A 28 -6.07 1.87 13.47
N SER A 29 -4.90 1.59 14.07
CA SER A 29 -4.21 2.57 14.92
C SER A 29 -3.64 3.75 14.13
N ASP A 30 -3.39 3.56 12.84
CA ASP A 30 -2.81 4.56 11.95
C ASP A 30 -3.86 5.32 11.13
N VAL A 31 -5.15 5.10 11.43
CA VAL A 31 -6.28 5.76 10.79
C VAL A 31 -6.88 6.80 11.72
N PHE A 32 -7.20 7.99 11.19
CA PHE A 32 -7.98 8.98 11.93
C PHE A 32 -9.45 8.60 11.90
N SER A 33 -10.03 8.37 13.07
CA SER A 33 -11.45 8.06 13.22
C SER A 33 -12.09 8.94 14.30
N PHE A 34 -13.36 9.28 14.12
CA PHE A 34 -14.17 10.00 15.07
C PHE A 34 -15.63 9.57 14.96
N ASN A 35 -16.43 9.87 15.97
CA ASN A 35 -17.87 9.63 15.94
C ASN A 35 -18.58 10.96 15.67
N ASP A 36 -19.52 10.97 14.71
CA ASP A 36 -20.29 12.17 14.34
C ASP A 36 -21.58 12.35 15.18
N GLY A 37 -21.81 11.45 16.13
CA GLY A 37 -23.02 11.37 16.95
C GLY A 37 -23.94 10.20 16.55
N GLU A 38 -23.82 9.67 15.35
CA GLU A 38 -24.59 8.53 14.84
C GLU A 38 -23.67 7.36 14.41
N LYS A 39 -22.58 7.68 13.70
CA LYS A 39 -21.69 6.69 13.07
C LYS A 39 -20.24 6.98 13.37
N ASN A 40 -19.42 5.94 13.26
CA ASN A 40 -17.98 6.07 13.25
C ASN A 40 -17.53 6.44 11.84
N ILE A 41 -16.85 7.55 11.74
CA ILE A 41 -16.32 8.11 10.49
C ILE A 41 -14.80 7.99 10.51
N THR A 42 -14.23 7.69 9.38
CA THR A 42 -12.79 7.53 9.19
C THR A 42 -12.32 8.42 8.05
N LEU A 43 -11.19 9.10 8.21
CA LEU A 43 -10.51 9.76 7.12
C LEU A 43 -9.82 8.72 6.24
N ARG A 44 -9.90 8.87 4.93
CA ARG A 44 -9.27 7.93 3.99
C ARG A 44 -7.76 7.87 4.18
N TYR A 45 -7.26 6.66 4.32
CA TYR A 45 -5.83 6.36 4.49
C TYR A 45 -5.08 6.34 3.15
N ASP A 46 -5.78 5.94 2.09
CA ASP A 46 -5.33 5.85 0.69
C ASP A 46 -6.48 6.23 -0.27
N LEU A 47 -6.21 6.15 -1.55
CA LEU A 47 -7.21 6.41 -2.59
C LEU A 47 -7.75 5.10 -3.22
N SER A 48 -7.15 3.96 -2.94
CA SER A 48 -7.53 2.66 -3.50
C SER A 48 -8.75 2.07 -2.81
N SER A 49 -8.87 2.21 -1.49
CA SER A 49 -10.02 1.71 -0.72
C SER A 49 -11.34 2.39 -1.13
N PRO A 50 -11.42 3.73 -1.23
CA PRO A 50 -12.60 4.41 -1.76
C PRO A 50 -12.90 4.04 -3.23
N LEU A 51 -11.87 3.82 -4.05
CA LEU A 51 -12.05 3.34 -5.42
C LEU A 51 -12.67 1.95 -5.45
N ALA A 52 -12.18 1.02 -4.64
CA ALA A 52 -12.72 -0.35 -4.59
C ALA A 52 -14.21 -0.34 -4.27
N ARG A 53 -14.65 0.49 -3.33
CA ARG A 53 -16.06 0.70 -3.01
C ARG A 53 -16.83 1.28 -4.19
N PHE A 54 -16.31 2.34 -4.81
CA PHE A 54 -16.94 2.96 -5.98
C PHE A 54 -17.14 1.94 -7.11
N VAL A 55 -16.12 1.15 -7.42
CA VAL A 55 -16.19 0.10 -8.45
C VAL A 55 -17.23 -0.96 -8.08
N ALA A 56 -17.24 -1.44 -6.82
CA ALA A 56 -18.22 -2.42 -6.36
C ALA A 56 -19.67 -1.92 -6.51
N GLN A 57 -19.93 -0.65 -6.22
CA GLN A 57 -21.26 -0.03 -6.34
C GLN A 57 -21.68 0.27 -7.78
N ASN A 58 -20.73 0.43 -8.69
CA ASN A 58 -20.98 0.88 -10.07
C ASN A 58 -20.48 -0.09 -11.15
N ASN A 59 -20.16 -1.33 -10.80
CA ASN A 59 -19.52 -2.31 -11.70
C ASN A 59 -20.30 -2.53 -13.02
N GLN A 60 -21.63 -2.45 -12.98
CA GLN A 60 -22.48 -2.63 -14.17
C GLN A 60 -22.46 -1.42 -15.12
N LYS A 61 -22.00 -0.25 -14.65
CA LYS A 61 -21.95 1.00 -15.42
C LYS A 61 -20.53 1.32 -15.90
N LEU A 62 -19.54 0.70 -15.30
CA LEU A 62 -18.13 0.91 -15.64
C LEU A 62 -17.72 0.02 -16.82
N PRO A 63 -16.74 0.46 -17.63
CA PRO A 63 -16.17 -0.39 -18.67
C PRO A 63 -15.48 -1.61 -18.03
N SER A 64 -15.39 -2.70 -18.82
CA SER A 64 -14.73 -3.95 -18.36
C SER A 64 -13.28 -3.78 -17.92
N ILE A 65 -12.60 -2.77 -18.44
CA ILE A 65 -11.31 -2.27 -18.00
C ILE A 65 -11.48 -0.79 -17.68
N TYR A 66 -11.48 -0.48 -16.40
CA TYR A 66 -11.61 0.89 -15.91
C TYR A 66 -10.26 1.43 -15.48
N LYS A 67 -9.85 2.54 -16.06
CA LYS A 67 -8.60 3.24 -15.75
C LYS A 67 -8.94 4.58 -15.14
N ARG A 68 -8.49 4.83 -13.91
CA ARG A 68 -8.74 6.11 -13.25
C ARG A 68 -7.46 6.74 -12.73
N TYR A 69 -7.47 8.06 -12.56
CA TYR A 69 -6.49 8.77 -11.75
C TYR A 69 -7.19 9.68 -10.74
N ALA A 70 -6.50 9.97 -9.64
CA ALA A 70 -6.92 10.96 -8.66
C ALA A 70 -5.69 11.67 -8.08
N ILE A 71 -5.86 12.96 -7.76
CA ILE A 71 -4.85 13.76 -7.04
C ILE A 71 -5.57 14.35 -5.84
N GLN A 72 -5.43 13.71 -4.68
CA GLN A 72 -6.19 14.06 -3.49
C GLN A 72 -5.38 13.84 -2.22
N ASN A 73 -5.77 14.52 -1.14
CA ASN A 73 -5.15 14.33 0.17
C ASN A 73 -5.56 12.99 0.79
N VAL A 74 -4.61 12.38 1.48
CA VAL A 74 -4.79 11.19 2.32
C VAL A 74 -4.30 11.50 3.73
N PHE A 75 -4.78 10.73 4.71
CA PHE A 75 -4.62 11.04 6.12
C PHE A 75 -4.10 9.80 6.86
N ARG A 76 -2.93 9.93 7.49
CA ARG A 76 -2.30 8.84 8.22
C ARG A 76 -1.93 9.26 9.63
N ASN A 77 -2.46 8.57 10.62
CA ASN A 77 -2.16 8.84 12.03
C ASN A 77 -0.82 8.24 12.46
N GLU A 78 0.14 8.27 11.55
CA GLU A 78 1.50 7.82 11.81
C GLU A 78 2.28 8.88 12.60
N LYS A 79 3.39 8.43 13.21
CA LYS A 79 4.33 9.36 13.86
C LYS A 79 4.97 10.26 12.82
N SER A 80 4.75 11.56 12.94
CA SER A 80 5.33 12.54 12.03
C SER A 80 6.87 12.58 12.13
N GLY A 81 7.53 12.88 11.02
CA GLY A 81 8.97 12.93 10.91
C GLY A 81 9.42 13.80 9.75
N ASN A 82 10.73 13.82 9.45
CA ASN A 82 11.24 14.55 8.31
C ASN A 82 10.64 14.01 7.01
N ALA A 83 9.99 14.87 6.22
CA ALA A 83 9.24 14.55 5.00
C ALA A 83 8.12 13.49 5.19
N ARG A 84 7.63 13.31 6.42
CA ARG A 84 6.51 12.42 6.74
C ARG A 84 5.41 13.20 7.45
N TYR A 85 4.37 13.50 6.70
CA TYR A 85 3.22 14.28 7.15
C TYR A 85 2.03 13.37 7.43
N ARG A 86 1.14 13.79 8.32
CA ARG A 86 -0.12 13.10 8.62
C ARG A 86 -1.19 13.36 7.57
N GLU A 87 -1.07 14.45 6.84
CA GLU A 87 -1.86 14.79 5.66
C GLU A 87 -0.90 15.10 4.52
N PHE A 88 -1.09 14.49 3.38
CA PHE A 88 -0.31 14.75 2.18
C PHE A 88 -1.10 14.37 0.93
N THR A 89 -0.73 14.96 -0.20
CA THR A 89 -1.36 14.68 -1.48
C THR A 89 -0.75 13.43 -2.12
N GLN A 90 -1.60 12.50 -2.52
CA GLN A 90 -1.24 11.39 -3.40
C GLN A 90 -1.71 11.68 -4.83
N ALA A 91 -0.86 11.41 -5.81
CA ALA A 91 -1.24 11.21 -7.21
C ALA A 91 -1.31 9.71 -7.45
N ASP A 92 -2.50 9.21 -7.72
CA ASP A 92 -2.80 7.78 -7.78
C ASP A 92 -3.41 7.41 -9.12
N CYS A 93 -2.97 6.29 -9.70
CA CYS A 93 -3.46 5.76 -10.97
C CYS A 93 -3.74 4.27 -10.84
N ASP A 94 -4.96 3.86 -11.19
CA ASP A 94 -5.40 2.47 -11.08
C ASP A 94 -5.95 1.95 -12.40
N ILE A 95 -5.74 0.66 -12.62
CA ILE A 95 -6.36 -0.11 -13.69
C ILE A 95 -7.14 -1.24 -13.03
N VAL A 96 -8.46 -1.23 -13.17
CA VAL A 96 -9.37 -2.21 -12.57
C VAL A 96 -10.06 -2.99 -13.68
N GLY A 97 -10.07 -4.32 -13.56
CA GLY A 97 -10.75 -5.19 -14.54
C GLY A 97 -9.95 -6.44 -14.85
N ASN A 98 -10.43 -7.19 -15.84
CA ASN A 98 -9.73 -8.40 -16.29
C ASN A 98 -8.61 -8.04 -17.27
N VAL A 99 -7.45 -7.68 -16.72
CA VAL A 99 -6.26 -7.28 -17.48
C VAL A 99 -5.10 -8.23 -17.20
N ASN A 100 -4.17 -8.32 -18.16
CA ASN A 100 -2.90 -8.99 -17.90
C ASN A 100 -2.08 -8.14 -16.91
N PRO A 101 -1.74 -8.66 -15.71
CA PRO A 101 -1.04 -7.87 -14.69
C PRO A 101 0.32 -7.33 -15.15
N ALA A 102 1.04 -8.07 -15.99
CA ALA A 102 2.34 -7.62 -16.50
C ALA A 102 2.20 -6.43 -17.47
N GLN A 103 1.18 -6.46 -18.34
CA GLN A 103 0.87 -5.36 -19.25
C GLN A 103 0.41 -4.12 -18.47
N ALA A 104 -0.48 -4.28 -17.49
CA ALA A 104 -0.93 -3.19 -16.65
C ALA A 104 0.24 -2.56 -15.88
N SER A 105 1.12 -3.38 -15.29
CA SER A 105 2.30 -2.89 -14.59
C SER A 105 3.27 -2.13 -15.52
N ALA A 106 3.48 -2.62 -16.75
CA ALA A 106 4.31 -1.94 -17.73
C ALA A 106 3.71 -0.60 -18.16
N GLU A 107 2.38 -0.53 -18.32
CA GLU A 107 1.69 0.73 -18.63
C GLU A 107 1.86 1.75 -17.50
N LEU A 108 1.71 1.32 -16.23
CA LEU A 108 1.93 2.19 -15.07
C LEU A 108 3.38 2.66 -14.95
N CYS A 109 4.37 1.79 -15.19
CA CYS A 109 5.77 2.19 -15.22
C CYS A 109 6.04 3.26 -16.28
N ASN A 110 5.47 3.09 -17.48
CA ASN A 110 5.59 4.09 -18.55
C ASN A 110 4.89 5.40 -18.17
N LEU A 111 3.70 5.34 -17.58
CA LEU A 111 2.99 6.50 -17.09
C LEU A 111 3.84 7.28 -16.07
N ILE A 112 4.37 6.61 -15.05
CA ILE A 112 5.22 7.22 -14.03
C ILE A 112 6.45 7.88 -14.67
N SER A 113 7.11 7.17 -15.58
CA SER A 113 8.29 7.71 -16.31
C SER A 113 7.97 8.99 -17.05
N ASN A 114 6.88 8.99 -17.83
CA ASN A 114 6.47 10.16 -18.59
C ASN A 114 6.07 11.33 -17.67
N THR A 115 5.33 11.04 -16.60
CA THR A 115 4.95 12.07 -15.61
C THR A 115 6.18 12.74 -14.99
N LEU A 116 7.21 11.96 -14.60
CA LEU A 116 8.43 12.52 -14.05
C LEU A 116 9.19 13.39 -15.06
N ILE A 117 9.21 12.98 -16.33
CA ILE A 117 9.80 13.77 -17.42
C ILE A 117 9.02 15.06 -17.64
N ASP A 118 7.69 14.99 -17.66
CA ASP A 118 6.81 16.16 -17.83
C ASP A 118 6.93 17.14 -16.64
N CYS A 119 7.23 16.62 -15.44
CA CYS A 119 7.60 17.43 -14.28
C CYS A 119 9.02 18.04 -14.36
N GLY A 120 9.77 17.82 -15.43
CA GLY A 120 11.06 18.44 -15.70
C GLY A 120 12.28 17.59 -15.30
N LEU A 121 12.11 16.35 -14.85
CA LEU A 121 13.21 15.44 -14.56
C LEU A 121 13.80 14.86 -15.86
N LYS A 122 15.11 14.74 -15.93
CA LYS A 122 15.79 14.05 -17.03
C LYS A 122 15.80 12.53 -16.77
N LYS A 123 15.92 11.73 -17.83
CA LYS A 123 15.90 10.26 -17.76
C LYS A 123 16.99 9.64 -16.86
N ASP A 124 18.08 10.33 -16.65
CA ASP A 124 19.21 9.94 -15.80
C ASP A 124 19.07 10.36 -14.34
N GLN A 125 18.01 11.11 -14.00
CA GLN A 125 17.77 11.62 -12.64
C GLN A 125 16.82 10.75 -11.79
N PHE A 126 16.23 9.71 -12.38
CA PHE A 126 15.35 8.80 -11.66
C PHE A 126 15.49 7.35 -12.13
N THR A 127 15.08 6.42 -11.29
CA THR A 127 15.02 4.99 -11.61
C THR A 127 13.70 4.43 -11.12
N ILE A 128 13.01 3.66 -11.97
CA ILE A 128 11.81 2.93 -11.61
C ILE A 128 12.20 1.51 -11.24
N ASN A 129 12.11 1.18 -9.94
CA ASN A 129 12.39 -0.15 -9.44
C ASN A 129 11.13 -1.01 -9.52
N VAL A 130 11.23 -2.15 -10.20
CA VAL A 130 10.13 -3.11 -10.35
C VAL A 130 10.51 -4.40 -9.64
N ASN A 131 9.62 -4.89 -8.80
CA ASN A 131 9.81 -6.15 -8.09
C ASN A 131 8.59 -7.05 -8.23
N ASN A 132 8.81 -8.36 -8.12
CA ASN A 132 7.74 -9.35 -8.05
C ASN A 132 7.84 -10.11 -6.73
N ARG A 133 6.81 -9.98 -5.91
CA ARG A 133 6.74 -10.66 -4.60
C ARG A 133 6.92 -12.18 -4.69
N LYS A 134 6.57 -12.79 -5.83
CA LYS A 134 6.78 -14.23 -6.07
C LYS A 134 8.26 -14.65 -6.04
N ILE A 135 9.20 -13.75 -6.31
CA ILE A 135 10.63 -14.03 -6.22
C ILE A 135 11.01 -14.31 -4.76
N VAL A 136 10.60 -13.43 -3.86
CA VAL A 136 10.86 -13.61 -2.41
C VAL A 136 10.09 -14.81 -1.87
N GLN A 137 8.86 -15.01 -2.33
CA GLN A 137 8.04 -16.18 -1.98
C GLN A 137 8.73 -17.48 -2.38
N GLY A 138 9.24 -17.59 -3.61
CA GLY A 138 9.96 -18.77 -4.07
C GLY A 138 11.22 -19.06 -3.27
N LEU A 139 11.98 -18.02 -2.88
CA LEU A 139 13.14 -18.18 -1.99
C LEU A 139 12.74 -18.70 -0.60
N ILE A 140 11.65 -18.18 -0.04
CA ILE A 140 11.12 -18.60 1.26
C ILE A 140 10.67 -20.06 1.22
N GLU A 141 10.04 -20.50 0.13
CA GLU A 141 9.61 -21.88 -0.08
C GLU A 141 10.82 -22.83 -0.27
N ASP A 142 11.81 -22.42 -1.07
CA ASP A 142 13.05 -23.19 -1.28
C ASP A 142 13.83 -23.39 0.02
N LEU A 143 13.90 -22.35 0.86
CA LEU A 143 14.51 -22.39 2.18
C LEU A 143 13.65 -23.15 3.20
N LYS A 144 12.49 -23.68 2.81
CA LYS A 144 11.55 -24.44 3.68
C LYS A 144 11.18 -23.71 4.96
N ILE A 145 11.01 -22.39 4.88
CA ILE A 145 10.60 -21.58 6.02
C ILE A 145 9.14 -21.91 6.35
N GLU A 146 8.88 -22.21 7.61
CA GLU A 146 7.55 -22.53 8.13
C GLU A 146 6.54 -21.40 7.80
N LYS A 147 5.33 -21.77 7.39
CA LYS A 147 4.30 -20.81 6.93
C LYS A 147 4.05 -19.67 7.93
N GLU A 148 4.05 -19.98 9.21
CA GLU A 148 3.83 -19.03 10.31
C GLU A 148 4.94 -17.97 10.41
N LYS A 149 6.15 -18.30 9.96
CA LYS A 149 7.31 -17.40 9.98
C LYS A 149 7.50 -16.62 8.69
N GLN A 150 6.88 -17.04 7.58
CA GLN A 150 7.10 -16.43 6.25
C GLN A 150 6.80 -14.94 6.20
N ILE A 151 5.68 -14.51 6.78
CA ILE A 151 5.28 -13.09 6.83
C ILE A 151 6.31 -12.28 7.63
N LYS A 152 6.81 -12.83 8.75
CA LYS A 152 7.80 -12.15 9.60
C LYS A 152 9.14 -11.99 8.87
N VAL A 153 9.56 -13.03 8.14
CA VAL A 153 10.76 -12.99 7.30
C VAL A 153 10.63 -11.93 6.20
N MET A 154 9.50 -11.91 5.49
CA MET A 154 9.24 -10.89 4.46
C MET A 154 9.27 -9.48 5.03
N ARG A 155 8.67 -9.26 6.19
CA ARG A 155 8.70 -7.95 6.89
C ARG A 155 10.09 -7.56 7.38
N ALA A 156 10.93 -8.52 7.71
CA ALA A 156 12.33 -8.24 8.06
C ALA A 156 13.11 -7.80 6.82
N ILE A 157 12.94 -8.49 5.70
CA ILE A 157 13.57 -8.17 4.41
C ILE A 157 13.14 -6.78 3.91
N ASP A 158 11.88 -6.42 4.06
CA ASP A 158 11.32 -5.10 3.71
C ASP A 158 12.00 -3.92 4.42
N LYS A 159 12.78 -4.21 5.45
CA LYS A 159 13.53 -3.17 6.18
C LYS A 159 14.95 -2.97 5.65
N LEU A 160 15.37 -3.73 4.64
CA LEU A 160 16.74 -3.70 4.13
C LEU A 160 17.15 -2.28 3.71
N ASP A 161 16.29 -1.57 3.01
CA ASP A 161 16.54 -0.22 2.49
C ASP A 161 16.14 0.90 3.48
N LYS A 162 15.65 0.53 4.68
CA LYS A 162 15.29 1.55 5.67
C LYS A 162 16.53 2.11 6.37
N PRO A 163 16.60 3.44 6.55
CA PRO A 163 17.70 4.06 7.28
C PRO A 163 17.90 3.44 8.67
N GLY A 164 19.11 3.07 8.99
CA GLY A 164 19.47 2.47 10.30
C GLY A 164 19.32 0.94 10.38
N PHE A 165 18.81 0.27 9.36
CA PHE A 165 18.72 -1.20 9.32
C PHE A 165 19.84 -1.82 8.48
N GLY A 166 19.79 -1.68 7.17
CA GLY A 166 20.72 -2.33 6.27
C GLY A 166 20.77 -3.86 6.46
N LEU A 167 21.76 -4.51 5.86
CA LEU A 167 21.90 -5.97 5.92
C LEU A 167 22.08 -6.47 7.36
N LYS A 168 22.89 -5.80 8.18
CA LYS A 168 23.13 -6.19 9.58
C LYS A 168 21.86 -6.11 10.43
N GLY A 169 21.10 -5.03 10.28
CA GLY A 169 19.84 -4.87 11.02
C GLY A 169 18.79 -5.90 10.63
N VAL A 170 18.72 -6.28 9.37
CA VAL A 170 17.83 -7.36 8.90
C VAL A 170 18.30 -8.70 9.45
N GLU A 171 19.59 -9.00 9.43
CA GLU A 171 20.17 -10.23 9.98
C GLU A 171 19.88 -10.36 11.49
N GLU A 172 20.05 -9.30 12.25
CA GLU A 172 19.67 -9.25 13.67
C GLU A 172 18.19 -9.50 13.89
N LEU A 173 17.35 -8.92 13.03
CA LEU A 173 15.90 -9.13 13.11
C LEU A 173 15.49 -10.58 12.82
N LEU A 174 16.20 -11.26 11.91
CA LEU A 174 15.94 -12.65 11.57
C LEU A 174 16.45 -13.63 12.63
N LYS A 175 17.51 -13.28 13.34
CA LYS A 175 18.11 -14.10 14.42
C LYS A 175 17.45 -13.90 15.78
N LYS A 176 16.75 -12.77 15.98
CA LYS A 176 16.20 -12.40 17.29
C LYS A 176 14.92 -13.18 17.58
N GLU A 177 14.96 -14.01 18.63
CA GLU A 177 13.75 -14.57 19.21
C GLU A 177 12.80 -13.45 19.66
N ARG A 178 11.55 -13.54 19.27
CA ARG A 178 10.53 -12.57 19.65
C ARG A 178 9.39 -13.31 20.34
N LYS A 179 8.87 -12.69 21.40
CA LYS A 179 7.61 -13.12 21.99
C LYS A 179 6.48 -12.39 21.27
N ASP A 180 5.47 -13.13 20.86
CA ASP A 180 4.22 -12.54 20.39
C ASP A 180 3.41 -12.00 21.60
N LYS A 181 2.22 -11.44 21.33
CA LYS A 181 1.34 -10.91 22.40
C LYS A 181 0.87 -11.98 23.38
N SER A 182 0.95 -13.25 23.01
CA SER A 182 0.62 -14.39 23.89
C SER A 182 1.81 -14.85 24.74
N GLY A 183 3.01 -14.32 24.46
CA GLY A 183 4.26 -14.72 25.11
C GLY A 183 4.97 -15.91 24.46
N ALA A 184 4.44 -16.46 23.38
CA ALA A 184 5.07 -17.53 22.62
C ALA A 184 6.31 -17.01 21.88
N ILE A 185 7.41 -17.79 21.93
CA ILE A 185 8.65 -17.48 21.22
C ILE A 185 8.43 -17.74 19.74
N THR A 186 8.70 -16.74 18.91
CA THR A 186 8.54 -16.83 17.44
C THR A 186 9.80 -16.40 16.72
#